data_8946f8c5e10f6158aa89a916ce2a9fee
#
_entry.id   8946f8c5e10f6158aa89a916ce2a9fee
#
_cell.length_a   1.000
_cell.length_b   1.000
_cell.length_c   1.000
_cell.angle_alpha   90.00
_cell.angle_beta   90.00
_cell.angle_gamma   90.00
#
_symmetry.space_group_name_H-M   'P 1'
#
loop_
_entity.id
_entity.type
_entity.pdbx_description
1 polymer ?
#
loop_
_entity_poly.entity_id
_entity_poly.type
_entity_poly.pdbx_seq_one_letter_code
_entity_poly.pdbx_strand_id
1 'polypeptide(L)'
;MSKYLDDAKQLREITEVHYNCAQSVVVPFAEEAGISRDVAYKMASNFGGGMKRASVCGAITGGLMVLGLFGVDDAKTVAAYHVKLKENHQQFLDCADLLRINKEKGMEKKPHCDDMVYECVRLVEDFLREKNLLRE
;
A
#
# COMPACT_ATOMS: atom_id res chain seq x y z
N MET A 1 -18.50 -1.67 -1.62
CA MET A 1 -17.59 -2.30 -0.64
C MET A 1 -16.47 -3.01 -1.39
N SER A 2 -15.26 -2.79 -0.96
CA SER A 2 -14.09 -3.38 -1.61
C SER A 2 -13.66 -4.65 -0.88
N LYS A 3 -13.56 -5.78 -1.60
CA LYS A 3 -13.02 -7.01 -1.00
C LYS A 3 -11.53 -6.88 -0.67
N TYR A 4 -10.81 -6.06 -1.45
CA TYR A 4 -9.38 -5.82 -1.21
C TYR A 4 -9.16 -5.01 0.06
N LEU A 5 -9.97 -3.97 0.25
CA LEU A 5 -9.90 -3.15 1.45
C LEU A 5 -10.28 -3.96 2.69
N ASP A 6 -11.34 -4.77 2.59
CA ASP A 6 -11.77 -5.62 3.70
C ASP A 6 -10.67 -6.61 4.08
N ASP A 7 -10.03 -7.23 3.10
CA ASP A 7 -8.90 -8.14 3.33
C ASP A 7 -7.74 -7.40 4.01
N ALA A 8 -7.37 -6.22 3.51
CA ALA A 8 -6.29 -5.42 4.11
C ALA A 8 -6.59 -5.09 5.58
N LYS A 9 -7.83 -4.73 5.88
CA LYS A 9 -8.23 -4.44 7.27
C LYS A 9 -8.08 -5.66 8.16
N GLN A 10 -8.46 -6.84 7.68
CA GLN A 10 -8.28 -8.07 8.41
C GLN A 10 -6.81 -8.36 8.68
N LEU A 11 -5.94 -8.16 7.68
CA LEU A 11 -4.50 -8.38 7.84
C LEU A 11 -3.89 -7.45 8.89
N ARG A 12 -4.35 -6.20 8.95
CA ARG A 12 -3.85 -5.24 9.93
C ARG A 12 -4.33 -5.55 11.35
N GLU A 13 -5.41 -6.30 11.50
CA GLU A 13 -5.95 -6.68 12.81
C GLU A 13 -5.35 -7.99 13.37
N ILE A 14 -4.74 -8.82 12.52
CA ILE A 14 -4.15 -10.09 12.95
C ILE A 14 -2.94 -9.82 13.84
N THR A 15 -2.90 -10.50 14.99
CA THR A 15 -1.80 -10.36 15.95
C THR A 15 -0.83 -11.56 15.94
N GLU A 16 -1.29 -12.74 15.50
CA GLU A 16 -0.45 -13.95 15.47
C GLU A 16 0.64 -13.89 14.41
N VAL A 17 0.35 -13.25 13.29
CA VAL A 17 1.30 -13.05 12.19
C VAL A 17 1.35 -11.57 11.87
N HIS A 18 2.55 -11.03 11.80
CA HIS A 18 2.71 -9.61 11.47
C HIS A 18 2.68 -9.41 9.96
N TYR A 19 1.77 -8.55 9.51
CA TYR A 19 1.74 -8.06 8.12
C TYR A 19 2.14 -6.59 8.14
N ASN A 20 3.30 -6.27 7.55
CA ASN A 20 3.74 -4.87 7.49
C ASN A 20 2.93 -4.07 6.46
N CYS A 21 3.21 -2.77 6.32
CA CYS A 21 2.47 -1.89 5.43
C CYS A 21 2.48 -2.39 3.98
N ALA A 22 3.64 -2.81 3.47
CA ALA A 22 3.76 -3.29 2.10
C ALA A 22 3.02 -4.61 1.92
N GLN A 23 3.19 -5.55 2.84
CA GLN A 23 2.50 -6.84 2.77
C GLN A 23 0.99 -6.67 2.79
N SER A 24 0.49 -5.75 3.62
CA SER A 24 -0.94 -5.52 3.75
C SER A 24 -1.57 -4.93 2.50
N VAL A 25 -0.80 -4.26 1.66
CA VAL A 25 -1.29 -3.75 0.37
C VAL A 25 -1.21 -4.83 -0.71
N VAL A 26 -0.10 -5.58 -0.78
CA VAL A 26 0.15 -6.54 -1.86
C VAL A 26 -0.67 -7.81 -1.72
N VAL A 27 -0.74 -8.38 -0.52
CA VAL A 27 -1.38 -9.67 -0.30
C VAL A 27 -2.85 -9.71 -0.74
N PRO A 28 -3.69 -8.69 -0.47
CA PRO A 28 -5.09 -8.71 -0.91
C PRO A 28 -5.28 -8.85 -2.43
N PHE A 29 -4.32 -8.41 -3.23
CA PHE A 29 -4.43 -8.47 -4.69
C PHE A 29 -3.71 -9.68 -5.31
N ALA A 30 -2.97 -10.44 -4.50
CA ALA A 30 -2.02 -11.44 -5.01
C ALA A 30 -2.67 -12.48 -5.92
N GLU A 31 -3.71 -13.14 -5.44
CA GLU A 31 -4.33 -14.26 -6.18
C GLU A 31 -4.93 -13.79 -7.51
N GLU A 32 -5.57 -12.64 -7.51
CA GLU A 32 -6.14 -12.09 -8.74
C GLU A 32 -5.04 -11.71 -9.73
N ALA A 33 -3.88 -11.28 -9.22
CA ALA A 33 -2.71 -10.95 -10.04
C ALA A 33 -1.94 -12.19 -10.52
N GLY A 34 -2.30 -13.38 -10.05
CA GLY A 34 -1.70 -14.62 -10.50
C GLY A 34 -0.54 -15.14 -9.66
N ILE A 35 -0.38 -14.64 -8.44
CA ILE A 35 0.64 -15.16 -7.52
C ILE A 35 -0.02 -15.60 -6.21
N SER A 36 0.67 -16.47 -5.45
CA SER A 36 0.14 -16.92 -4.17
C SER A 36 0.28 -15.81 -3.11
N ARG A 37 -0.59 -15.87 -2.09
CA ARG A 37 -0.50 -14.98 -0.96
C ARG A 37 0.84 -15.14 -0.23
N ASP A 38 1.38 -16.35 -0.16
CA ASP A 38 2.67 -16.62 0.46
C ASP A 38 3.81 -15.95 -0.28
N VAL A 39 3.81 -16.01 -1.61
CA VAL A 39 4.82 -15.32 -2.43
C VAL A 39 4.73 -13.81 -2.23
N ALA A 40 3.53 -13.26 -2.24
CA ALA A 40 3.32 -11.82 -2.02
C ALA A 40 3.83 -11.40 -0.64
N TYR A 41 3.53 -12.18 0.39
CA TYR A 41 3.98 -11.93 1.75
C TYR A 41 5.52 -11.88 1.82
N LYS A 42 6.17 -12.86 1.21
CA LYS A 42 7.64 -12.94 1.22
C LYS A 42 8.28 -11.81 0.43
N MET A 43 7.76 -11.51 -0.74
CA MET A 43 8.30 -10.43 -1.61
C MET A 43 8.28 -9.07 -0.91
N ALA A 44 7.22 -8.79 -0.18
CA ALA A 44 7.03 -7.48 0.45
C ALA A 44 7.63 -7.38 1.85
N SER A 45 8.23 -8.46 2.37
CA SER A 45 8.67 -8.54 3.77
C SER A 45 9.70 -7.49 4.18
N ASN A 46 10.55 -7.04 3.26
CA ASN A 46 11.59 -6.07 3.56
C ASN A 46 11.22 -4.62 3.24
N PHE A 47 9.98 -4.39 2.82
CA PHE A 47 9.55 -3.06 2.39
C PHE A 47 8.70 -2.32 3.42
N GLY A 48 8.38 -2.97 4.55
CA GLY A 48 7.70 -2.28 5.65
C GLY A 48 8.63 -1.28 6.32
N GLY A 49 8.04 -0.23 6.90
CA GLY A 49 8.82 0.81 7.55
C GLY A 49 9.75 1.55 6.60
N GLY A 50 9.32 1.73 5.33
CA GLY A 50 10.11 2.44 4.33
C GLY A 50 11.40 1.71 3.99
N MET A 51 11.29 0.45 3.59
CA MET A 51 12.44 -0.44 3.32
C MET A 51 13.30 -0.64 4.56
N LYS A 52 12.65 -0.65 5.72
CA LYS A 52 13.30 -0.81 7.03
C LYS A 52 14.34 0.28 7.33
N ARG A 53 14.28 1.40 6.62
CA ARG A 53 15.20 2.55 6.81
C ARG A 53 14.48 3.89 6.75
N ALA A 54 13.17 3.88 6.93
CA ALA A 54 12.32 5.07 6.93
C ALA A 54 12.35 5.86 5.60
N SER A 55 12.61 5.15 4.50
CA SER A 55 12.52 5.71 3.14
C SER A 55 11.06 5.71 2.69
N VAL A 56 10.77 5.55 1.42
CA VAL A 56 9.39 5.62 0.89
C VAL A 56 8.47 4.71 1.70
N CYS A 57 7.30 5.22 2.08
CA CYS A 57 6.30 4.48 2.85
C CYS A 57 6.01 3.11 2.22
N GLY A 58 6.04 2.05 3.05
CA GLY A 58 5.82 0.68 2.58
C GLY A 58 4.48 0.47 1.90
N ALA A 59 3.44 1.17 2.34
CA ALA A 59 2.13 1.07 1.70
C ALA A 59 2.19 1.61 0.27
N ILE A 60 2.93 2.71 0.06
CA ILE A 60 3.11 3.30 -1.27
C ILE A 60 3.88 2.33 -2.17
N THR A 61 4.98 1.78 -1.66
CA THR A 61 5.78 0.79 -2.39
C THR A 61 4.95 -0.45 -2.73
N GLY A 62 4.15 -0.92 -1.77
CA GLY A 62 3.26 -2.06 -1.99
C GLY A 62 2.28 -1.80 -3.11
N GLY A 63 1.72 -0.60 -3.18
CA GLY A 63 0.82 -0.21 -4.27
C GLY A 63 1.51 -0.25 -5.62
N LEU A 64 2.77 0.20 -5.70
CA LEU A 64 3.55 0.10 -6.94
C LEU A 64 3.75 -1.36 -7.35
N MET A 65 4.00 -2.23 -6.38
CA MET A 65 4.13 -3.67 -6.66
C MET A 65 2.85 -4.24 -7.26
N VAL A 66 1.69 -3.86 -6.69
CA VAL A 66 0.40 -4.32 -7.21
C VAL A 66 0.19 -3.84 -8.64
N LEU A 67 0.44 -2.55 -8.90
CA LEU A 67 0.31 -2.02 -10.26
C LEU A 67 1.17 -2.82 -11.23
N GLY A 68 2.43 -3.08 -10.86
CA GLY A 68 3.33 -3.87 -11.69
C GLY A 68 2.85 -5.29 -11.94
N LEU A 69 2.29 -5.94 -10.91
CA LEU A 69 1.75 -7.29 -11.05
C LEU A 69 0.62 -7.37 -12.09
N PHE A 70 -0.16 -6.29 -12.22
CA PHE A 70 -1.24 -6.22 -13.20
C PHE A 70 -0.77 -5.64 -14.55
N GLY A 71 0.54 -5.46 -14.72
CA GLY A 71 1.11 -4.96 -15.96
C GLY A 71 1.03 -3.45 -16.14
N VAL A 72 0.75 -2.72 -15.07
CA VAL A 72 0.68 -1.26 -15.11
C VAL A 72 2.05 -0.71 -14.72
N ASP A 73 2.83 -0.32 -15.71
CA ASP A 73 4.20 0.17 -15.49
C ASP A 73 4.54 1.42 -16.31
N ASP A 74 3.54 2.03 -16.94
CA ASP A 74 3.77 3.24 -17.72
C ASP A 74 4.05 4.45 -16.81
N ALA A 75 4.99 5.26 -17.24
CA ALA A 75 5.44 6.41 -16.45
C ALA A 75 4.29 7.36 -16.07
N LYS A 76 3.34 7.55 -16.98
CA LYS A 76 2.22 8.47 -16.74
C LYS A 76 1.34 8.00 -15.56
N THR A 77 0.98 6.73 -15.54
CA THR A 77 0.13 6.18 -14.46
C THR A 77 0.88 6.17 -13.13
N VAL A 78 2.14 5.76 -13.15
CA VAL A 78 2.97 5.74 -11.94
C VAL A 78 3.13 7.16 -11.38
N ALA A 79 3.36 8.14 -12.25
CA ALA A 79 3.45 9.54 -11.81
C ALA A 79 2.12 10.02 -11.21
N ALA A 80 0.99 9.67 -11.81
CA ALA A 80 -0.33 10.04 -11.31
C ALA A 80 -0.58 9.44 -9.91
N TYR A 81 -0.16 8.20 -9.70
CA TYR A 81 -0.24 7.55 -8.40
C TYR A 81 0.52 8.34 -7.33
N HIS A 82 1.77 8.70 -7.63
CA HIS A 82 2.59 9.48 -6.70
C HIS A 82 2.01 10.87 -6.44
N VAL A 83 1.51 11.55 -7.48
CA VAL A 83 0.93 12.90 -7.34
C VAL A 83 -0.27 12.88 -6.38
N LYS A 84 -1.17 11.90 -6.53
CA LYS A 84 -2.33 11.81 -5.64
C LYS A 84 -1.92 11.62 -4.19
N LEU A 85 -0.92 10.81 -3.94
CA LEU A 85 -0.42 10.59 -2.58
C LEU A 85 0.25 11.85 -2.02
N LYS A 86 1.06 12.53 -2.84
CA LYS A 86 1.70 13.78 -2.43
C LYS A 86 0.66 14.84 -2.05
N GLU A 87 -0.40 14.96 -2.84
CA GLU A 87 -1.46 15.94 -2.57
C GLU A 87 -2.10 15.72 -1.19
N ASN A 88 -2.23 14.46 -0.78
CA ASN A 88 -2.87 14.11 0.48
C ASN A 88 -1.91 14.19 1.67
N HIS A 89 -0.60 14.32 1.43
CA HIS A 89 0.41 14.21 2.49
C HIS A 89 1.47 15.32 2.45
N GLN A 90 1.06 16.54 2.11
CA GLN A 90 1.93 17.72 2.14
C GLN A 90 3.20 17.56 1.28
N GLN A 91 3.08 16.80 0.18
CA GLN A 91 4.16 16.52 -0.78
C GLN A 91 5.21 15.54 -0.26
N PHE A 92 5.00 14.90 0.89
CA PHE A 92 5.92 13.92 1.45
C PHE A 92 5.47 12.49 1.18
N LEU A 93 6.40 11.59 0.87
CA LEU A 93 6.14 10.17 0.65
C LEU A 93 7.01 9.27 1.54
N ASP A 94 8.05 9.82 2.15
CA ASP A 94 8.94 9.02 2.99
C ASP A 94 8.33 8.74 4.36
N CYS A 95 8.54 7.50 4.83
CA CYS A 95 8.03 7.06 6.13
C CYS A 95 8.45 8.01 7.26
N ALA A 96 9.71 8.44 7.25
CA ALA A 96 10.22 9.36 8.29
C ALA A 96 9.42 10.66 8.34
N ASP A 97 9.17 11.27 7.18
CA ASP A 97 8.42 12.53 7.10
C ASP A 97 6.97 12.35 7.49
N LEU A 98 6.34 11.29 6.99
CA LEU A 98 4.93 11.01 7.28
C LEU A 98 4.71 10.75 8.77
N LEU A 99 5.61 10.00 9.41
CA LEU A 99 5.52 9.74 10.84
C LEU A 99 5.77 10.99 11.67
N ARG A 100 6.70 11.84 11.23
CA ARG A 100 6.98 13.13 11.90
C ARG A 100 5.73 14.01 11.88
N ILE A 101 5.11 14.17 10.71
CA ILE A 101 3.88 14.97 10.57
C ILE A 101 2.77 14.40 11.44
N ASN A 102 2.61 13.08 11.45
CA ASN A 102 1.60 12.41 12.25
C ASN A 102 1.80 12.68 13.74
N LYS A 103 3.05 12.59 14.21
CA LYS A 103 3.41 12.85 15.61
C LYS A 103 3.15 14.30 15.99
N GLU A 104 3.45 15.24 15.10
CA GLU A 104 3.20 16.67 15.33
C GLU A 104 1.71 16.96 15.51
N LYS A 105 0.84 16.15 14.90
CA LYS A 105 -0.61 16.24 15.06
C LYS A 105 -1.12 15.53 16.31
N GLY A 106 -0.23 14.93 17.10
CA GLY A 106 -0.59 14.20 18.31
C GLY A 106 -1.20 12.83 18.05
N MET A 107 -0.99 12.27 16.86
CA MET A 107 -1.56 10.98 16.48
C MET A 107 -0.60 9.83 16.73
N GLU A 108 -1.15 8.65 17.00
CA GLU A 108 -0.35 7.45 17.19
C GLU A 108 0.10 6.85 15.87
N LYS A 109 1.18 6.06 15.90
CA LYS A 109 1.79 5.47 14.69
C LYS A 109 0.87 4.44 14.03
N LYS A 110 0.31 3.48 14.79
CA LYS A 110 -0.43 2.37 14.18
C LYS A 110 -1.66 2.84 13.39
N PRO A 111 -2.54 3.70 13.92
CA PRO A 111 -3.65 4.20 13.12
C PRO A 111 -3.21 4.91 11.85
N HIS A 112 -2.10 5.67 11.91
CA HIS A 112 -1.55 6.33 10.74
C HIS A 112 -1.10 5.31 9.69
N CYS A 113 -0.35 4.29 10.10
CA CYS A 113 0.14 3.26 9.18
C CYS A 113 -1.02 2.47 8.58
N ASP A 114 -2.05 2.17 9.38
CA ASP A 114 -3.26 1.51 8.89
C ASP A 114 -3.95 2.36 7.82
N ASP A 115 -4.10 3.66 8.06
CA ASP A 115 -4.74 4.58 7.11
C ASP A 115 -3.95 4.67 5.81
N MET A 116 -2.61 4.66 5.88
CA MET A 116 -1.77 4.65 4.68
C MET A 116 -2.01 3.38 3.86
N VAL A 117 -2.11 2.22 4.53
CA VAL A 117 -2.43 0.97 3.85
C VAL A 117 -3.78 1.08 3.13
N TYR A 118 -4.80 1.53 3.84
CA TYR A 118 -6.15 1.61 3.28
C TYR A 118 -6.24 2.60 2.12
N GLU A 119 -5.57 3.74 2.25
CA GLU A 119 -5.53 4.73 1.18
C GLU A 119 -4.88 4.16 -0.08
N CYS A 120 -3.74 3.47 0.06
CA CYS A 120 -3.04 2.89 -1.08
C CYS A 120 -3.83 1.76 -1.73
N VAL A 121 -4.51 0.93 -0.93
CA VAL A 121 -5.37 -0.12 -1.47
C VAL A 121 -6.49 0.50 -2.32
N ARG A 122 -7.17 1.53 -1.79
CA ARG A 122 -8.25 2.20 -2.53
C ARG A 122 -7.73 2.83 -3.81
N LEU A 123 -6.60 3.51 -3.74
CA LEU A 123 -6.05 4.23 -4.89
C LEU A 123 -5.64 3.24 -6.01
N VAL A 124 -4.95 2.16 -5.64
CA VAL A 124 -4.56 1.13 -6.59
C VAL A 124 -5.80 0.48 -7.22
N GLU A 125 -6.79 0.17 -6.40
CA GLU A 125 -8.04 -0.42 -6.89
C GLU A 125 -8.69 0.49 -7.92
N ASP A 126 -8.73 1.80 -7.66
CA ASP A 126 -9.32 2.76 -8.59
C ASP A 126 -8.59 2.77 -9.94
N PHE A 127 -7.26 2.80 -9.93
CA PHE A 127 -6.48 2.74 -11.17
C PHE A 127 -6.73 1.44 -11.94
N LEU A 128 -6.76 0.31 -11.23
CA LEU A 128 -6.99 -0.99 -11.88
C LEU A 128 -8.40 -1.09 -12.48
N ARG A 129 -9.40 -0.54 -11.80
CA ARG A 129 -10.77 -0.53 -12.32
C ARG A 129 -10.89 0.34 -13.57
N GLU A 130 -10.27 1.51 -13.57
CA GLU A 130 -10.25 2.39 -14.74
C GLU A 130 -9.68 1.69 -15.98
N LYS A 131 -8.75 0.77 -15.77
CA LYS A 131 -8.09 0.03 -16.84
C LYS A 131 -8.74 -1.33 -17.12
N ASN A 132 -9.85 -1.63 -16.45
CA ASN A 132 -10.60 -2.89 -16.59
C ASN A 132 -9.73 -4.12 -16.29
N LEU A 133 -8.88 -4.04 -15.29
CA LEU A 133 -7.95 -5.12 -14.95
C LEU A 133 -8.41 -5.98 -13.77
N LEU A 134 -9.43 -5.57 -13.04
CA LEU A 134 -9.95 -6.36 -11.93
C LEU A 134 -11.16 -7.20 -12.35
N ARG A 135 -11.21 -8.42 -11.83
CA ARG A 135 -12.36 -9.29 -12.01
C ARG A 135 -13.43 -8.91 -10.99
N GLU A 136 -14.65 -8.97 -11.41
CA GLU A 136 -15.77 -8.65 -10.52
C GLU A 136 -16.69 -9.85 -10.36
#